data_c3ec0a96dbbffb5dcea69d9b97fc5d69
#
_entry.id   c3ec0a96dbbffb5dcea69d9b97fc5d69
#
_cell.length_a   1.000
_cell.length_b   1.000
_cell.length_c   1.000
_cell.angle_alpha   90.00
_cell.angle_beta   90.00
_cell.angle_gamma   90.00
#
_symmetry.space_group_name_H-M   'P 1'
#
loop_
_entity.id
_entity.type
_entity.pdbx_description
1 polymer ?
#
loop_
_entity_poly.entity_id
_entity_poly.type
_entity_poly.pdbx_seq_one_letter_code
_entity_poly.pdbx_strand_id
1 'polypeptide(L)'
;YFDRGIVYMDKAAWQSICYHNGKLTPISEIKSNYNCMMNPSNPEVQEYQIEILKEFARKYPEVDGLIFDRVRYDGITADFSELSKKQFEEYAGVTVENFPEDILSWYDEDGNLRQNWVPGKYGKKWVEWRAMVIHDFVEKAHAALKEINPDLIIGDYTGAWYPTYWQLGVNWASKDYDPYQVPEYKAWATEDYYKSGYAEMLDVYMTGLYYSFITKDDVDRATGVVGQRSEAGMDN
;
A
#
# COMPACT_ATOMS: atom_id res chain seq x y z
N TYR A 1 -4.89 6.16 5.73
CA TYR A 1 -5.54 7.23 6.48
C TYR A 1 -5.83 6.83 7.93
N PHE A 2 -5.68 7.78 8.88
CA PHE A 2 -5.82 7.54 10.31
C PHE A 2 -6.98 8.32 10.87
N ASP A 3 -8.08 7.67 11.15
CA ASP A 3 -9.15 8.30 11.90
C ASP A 3 -9.78 7.32 12.89
N ARG A 4 -9.19 7.24 14.09
CA ARG A 4 -9.75 6.45 15.18
C ARG A 4 -11.15 6.91 15.56
N GLY A 5 -11.44 8.20 15.44
CA GLY A 5 -12.75 8.75 15.76
C GLY A 5 -13.84 8.12 14.92
N ILE A 6 -13.65 8.04 13.60
CA ILE A 6 -14.61 7.43 12.67
C ILE A 6 -14.78 5.93 12.96
N VAL A 7 -13.70 5.20 13.23
CA VAL A 7 -13.75 3.76 13.51
C VAL A 7 -14.48 3.46 14.82
N TYR A 8 -14.23 4.25 15.85
CA TYR A 8 -14.86 4.04 17.17
C TYR A 8 -16.30 4.57 17.29
N MET A 9 -16.73 5.40 16.34
CA MET A 9 -18.12 5.89 16.30
C MET A 9 -19.00 4.93 15.49
N ASP A 10 -19.38 5.32 14.28
CA ASP A 10 -20.40 4.61 13.50
C ASP A 10 -19.80 3.77 12.34
N LYS A 11 -18.49 3.83 12.13
CA LYS A 11 -17.80 3.27 10.96
C LYS A 11 -16.78 2.18 11.33
N ALA A 12 -17.08 1.40 12.37
CA ALA A 12 -16.21 0.29 12.78
C ALA A 12 -15.92 -0.72 11.64
N ALA A 13 -16.87 -0.90 10.71
CA ALA A 13 -16.70 -1.75 9.53
C ALA A 13 -15.68 -1.21 8.49
N TRP A 14 -15.25 0.04 8.64
CA TRP A 14 -14.25 0.64 7.74
C TRP A 14 -12.81 0.32 8.13
N GLN A 15 -12.58 -0.16 9.36
CA GLN A 15 -11.24 -0.50 9.82
C GLN A 15 -10.65 -1.69 9.08
N SER A 16 -9.32 -1.73 8.98
CA SER A 16 -8.61 -2.90 8.49
C SER A 16 -8.72 -4.07 9.46
N ILE A 17 -8.83 -5.27 8.93
CA ILE A 17 -8.71 -6.53 9.66
C ILE A 17 -7.31 -7.08 9.43
N CYS A 18 -6.54 -7.21 10.50
CA CYS A 18 -5.17 -7.72 10.42
C CYS A 18 -5.12 -9.21 10.68
N TYR A 19 -4.38 -9.93 9.84
CA TYR A 19 -4.05 -11.33 10.06
C TYR A 19 -2.65 -11.44 10.67
N HIS A 20 -2.61 -11.60 11.99
CA HIS A 20 -1.36 -11.61 12.74
C HIS A 20 -1.32 -12.77 13.71
N ASN A 21 -0.20 -13.51 13.74
CA ASN A 21 -0.02 -14.69 14.59
C ASN A 21 -1.18 -15.71 14.49
N GLY A 22 -1.64 -15.97 13.25
CA GLY A 22 -2.71 -16.91 13.00
C GLY A 22 -4.12 -16.46 13.43
N LYS A 23 -4.32 -15.13 13.68
CA LYS A 23 -5.61 -14.60 14.10
C LYS A 23 -6.00 -13.38 13.28
N LEU A 24 -7.26 -13.34 12.88
CA LEU A 24 -7.90 -12.15 12.32
C LEU A 24 -8.33 -11.24 13.48
N THR A 25 -7.82 -10.01 13.47
CA THR A 25 -8.06 -9.05 14.56
C THR A 25 -8.32 -7.66 13.96
N PRO A 26 -9.40 -6.98 14.35
CA PRO A 26 -9.60 -5.58 14.00
C PRO A 26 -8.39 -4.73 14.41
N ILE A 27 -7.95 -3.84 13.54
CA ILE A 27 -6.73 -3.06 13.79
C ILE A 27 -6.85 -2.20 15.07
N SER A 28 -8.04 -1.76 15.42
CA SER A 28 -8.31 -1.00 16.65
C SER A 28 -8.04 -1.78 17.94
N GLU A 29 -8.04 -3.10 17.88
CA GLU A 29 -7.79 -3.99 19.04
C GLU A 29 -6.28 -4.32 19.18
N ILE A 30 -5.45 -3.98 18.20
CA ILE A 30 -4.01 -4.23 18.23
C ILE A 30 -3.33 -3.11 19.01
N LYS A 31 -3.00 -3.38 20.27
CA LYS A 31 -2.44 -2.38 21.19
C LYS A 31 -1.06 -1.81 20.78
N SER A 32 -0.25 -2.60 20.07
CA SER A 32 1.04 -2.17 19.55
C SER A 32 0.91 -1.21 18.35
N ASN A 33 -0.23 -1.18 17.69
CA ASN A 33 -0.52 -0.25 16.61
C ASN A 33 -0.95 1.11 17.14
N TYR A 34 -0.17 2.14 16.89
CA TYR A 34 -0.57 3.52 17.19
C TYR A 34 -1.57 4.06 16.17
N ASN A 35 -1.75 3.34 15.08
CA ASN A 35 -2.61 3.66 13.95
C ASN A 35 -3.93 2.90 14.02
N CYS A 36 -4.97 3.48 13.43
CA CYS A 36 -6.16 2.76 13.04
C CYS A 36 -6.41 3.01 11.56
N MET A 37 -5.74 2.22 10.70
CA MET A 37 -5.90 2.35 9.25
C MET A 37 -7.28 1.86 8.83
N MET A 38 -7.95 2.66 8.02
CA MET A 38 -9.14 2.20 7.32
C MET A 38 -8.71 1.24 6.21
N ASN A 39 -9.62 0.32 5.84
CA ASN A 39 -9.40 -0.60 4.74
C ASN A 39 -9.37 0.14 3.40
N PRO A 40 -8.22 0.22 2.69
CA PRO A 40 -8.13 0.93 1.41
C PRO A 40 -8.96 0.29 0.30
N SER A 41 -9.31 -0.99 0.41
CA SER A 41 -10.13 -1.69 -0.58
C SER A 41 -11.63 -1.47 -0.40
N ASN A 42 -12.06 -0.83 0.71
CA ASN A 42 -13.45 -0.53 0.95
C ASN A 42 -13.92 0.67 0.09
N PRO A 43 -14.90 0.49 -0.81
CA PRO A 43 -15.39 1.57 -1.67
C PRO A 43 -15.93 2.78 -0.92
N GLU A 44 -16.61 2.58 0.22
CA GLU A 44 -17.10 3.69 1.05
C GLU A 44 -15.95 4.51 1.66
N VAL A 45 -14.85 3.83 2.01
CA VAL A 45 -13.63 4.50 2.51
C VAL A 45 -12.99 5.33 1.40
N GLN A 46 -12.88 4.75 0.19
CA GLN A 46 -12.33 5.48 -0.97
C GLN A 46 -13.16 6.72 -1.31
N GLU A 47 -14.48 6.56 -1.38
CA GLU A 47 -15.39 7.68 -1.65
C GLU A 47 -15.28 8.79 -0.59
N TYR A 48 -15.28 8.42 0.69
CA TYR A 48 -15.12 9.35 1.80
C TYR A 48 -13.80 10.14 1.70
N GLN A 49 -12.69 9.47 1.38
CA GLN A 49 -11.39 10.13 1.21
C GLN A 49 -11.40 11.10 0.01
N ILE A 50 -11.98 10.68 -1.11
CA ILE A 50 -12.09 11.51 -2.32
C ILE A 50 -12.95 12.74 -2.06
N GLU A 51 -14.05 12.62 -1.35
CA GLU A 51 -14.89 13.79 -1.00
C GLU A 51 -14.15 14.78 -0.08
N ILE A 52 -13.32 14.31 0.87
CA ILE A 52 -12.45 15.19 1.67
C ILE A 52 -11.47 15.95 0.77
N LEU A 53 -10.82 15.26 -0.18
CA LEU A 53 -9.89 15.87 -1.12
C LEU A 53 -10.58 16.93 -1.99
N LYS A 54 -11.77 16.60 -2.50
CA LYS A 54 -12.59 17.54 -3.29
C LYS A 54 -13.04 18.75 -2.48
N GLU A 55 -13.46 18.55 -1.23
CA GLU A 55 -13.83 19.64 -0.33
C GLU A 55 -12.63 20.56 -0.07
N PHE A 56 -11.45 20.00 0.17
CA PHE A 56 -10.22 20.77 0.34
C PHE A 56 -9.91 21.61 -0.89
N ALA A 57 -9.89 21.02 -2.08
CA ALA A 57 -9.59 21.71 -3.32
C ALA A 57 -10.58 22.87 -3.62
N ARG A 58 -11.86 22.69 -3.26
CA ARG A 58 -12.87 23.73 -3.43
C ARG A 58 -12.75 24.87 -2.42
N LYS A 59 -12.38 24.54 -1.16
CA LYS A 59 -12.29 25.53 -0.08
C LYS A 59 -11.02 26.37 -0.12
N TYR A 60 -9.95 25.82 -0.69
CA TYR A 60 -8.63 26.44 -0.72
C TYR A 60 -8.11 26.52 -2.16
N PRO A 61 -8.79 27.29 -3.04
CA PRO A 61 -8.41 27.39 -4.45
C PRO A 61 -7.06 28.08 -4.67
N GLU A 62 -6.52 28.74 -3.66
CA GLU A 62 -5.21 29.39 -3.66
C GLU A 62 -4.04 28.46 -3.42
N VAL A 63 -4.29 27.17 -3.09
CA VAL A 63 -3.24 26.20 -2.85
C VAL A 63 -2.70 25.69 -4.18
N ASP A 64 -1.37 25.74 -4.35
CA ASP A 64 -0.71 25.32 -5.58
C ASP A 64 -0.70 23.79 -5.77
N GLY A 65 -0.70 23.02 -4.66
CA GLY A 65 -0.60 21.58 -4.76
C GLY A 65 -1.07 20.83 -3.53
N LEU A 66 -1.23 19.52 -3.71
CA LEU A 66 -1.59 18.58 -2.68
C LEU A 66 -0.64 17.37 -2.76
N ILE A 67 -0.07 17.01 -1.62
CA ILE A 67 0.81 15.84 -1.51
C ILE A 67 0.09 14.74 -0.74
N PHE A 68 -0.06 13.59 -1.37
CA PHE A 68 -0.52 12.39 -0.69
C PHE A 68 0.53 11.92 0.31
N ASP A 69 0.10 11.47 1.48
CA ASP A 69 0.96 10.80 2.46
C ASP A 69 0.26 9.54 2.95
N ARG A 70 0.99 8.44 2.95
CA ARG A 70 0.52 7.15 3.45
C ARG A 70 -0.74 6.61 2.75
N VAL A 71 -0.85 6.79 1.45
CA VAL A 71 -1.86 6.10 0.63
C VAL A 71 -1.45 4.64 0.49
N ARG A 72 -1.76 3.83 1.49
CA ARG A 72 -1.26 2.47 1.62
C ARG A 72 -2.06 1.64 2.63
N TYR A 73 -1.84 0.33 2.62
CA TYR A 73 -2.24 -0.57 3.71
C TYR A 73 -1.32 -0.39 4.94
N ASP A 74 -1.76 -0.89 6.10
CA ASP A 74 -0.96 -0.87 7.34
C ASP A 74 0.32 -1.73 7.21
N GLY A 75 0.22 -2.87 6.54
CA GLY A 75 1.31 -3.80 6.30
C GLY A 75 0.88 -4.96 5.44
N ILE A 76 1.75 -5.96 5.28
CA ILE A 76 1.44 -7.18 4.53
C ILE A 76 0.32 -7.99 5.20
N THR A 77 0.16 -7.85 6.50
CA THR A 77 -0.87 -8.54 7.30
C THR A 77 -2.24 -7.85 7.29
N ALA A 78 -2.44 -6.79 6.52
CA ALA A 78 -3.69 -6.08 6.31
C ALA A 78 -3.97 -5.85 4.81
N ASP A 79 -5.21 -5.81 4.32
CA ASP A 79 -6.46 -6.08 4.99
C ASP A 79 -6.95 -7.50 4.66
N PHE A 80 -7.40 -8.24 5.66
CA PHE A 80 -7.90 -9.61 5.52
C PHE A 80 -9.40 -9.71 5.91
N SER A 81 -10.18 -8.69 5.58
CA SER A 81 -11.63 -8.73 5.74
C SER A 81 -12.29 -9.63 4.68
N GLU A 82 -13.53 -10.06 4.94
CA GLU A 82 -14.35 -10.76 3.97
C GLU A 82 -14.59 -9.94 2.70
N LEU A 83 -14.65 -8.60 2.82
CA LEU A 83 -14.74 -7.70 1.67
C LEU A 83 -13.50 -7.83 0.78
N SER A 84 -12.31 -7.75 1.37
CA SER A 84 -11.04 -7.89 0.64
C SER A 84 -10.89 -9.27 0.01
N LYS A 85 -11.31 -10.33 0.71
CA LYS A 85 -11.35 -11.69 0.14
C LYS A 85 -12.21 -11.72 -1.13
N LYS A 86 -13.45 -11.25 -1.04
CA LYS A 86 -14.38 -11.26 -2.17
C LYS A 86 -13.84 -10.48 -3.37
N GLN A 87 -13.34 -9.27 -3.15
CA GLN A 87 -12.78 -8.44 -4.22
C GLN A 87 -11.55 -9.07 -4.86
N PHE A 88 -10.70 -9.71 -4.06
CA PHE A 88 -9.56 -10.45 -4.58
C PHE A 88 -9.98 -11.66 -5.43
N GLU A 89 -10.97 -12.43 -4.98
CA GLU A 89 -11.49 -13.57 -5.73
C GLU A 89 -12.05 -13.12 -7.10
N GLU A 90 -12.76 -12.00 -7.13
CA GLU A 90 -13.25 -11.37 -8.36
C GLU A 90 -12.10 -10.92 -9.27
N TYR A 91 -11.09 -10.26 -8.72
CA TYR A 91 -9.91 -9.78 -9.45
C TYR A 91 -9.08 -10.92 -10.04
N ALA A 92 -8.82 -11.94 -9.24
CA ALA A 92 -7.95 -13.06 -9.61
C ALA A 92 -8.67 -14.16 -10.39
N GLY A 93 -10.01 -14.16 -10.43
CA GLY A 93 -10.82 -15.22 -11.05
C GLY A 93 -10.68 -16.56 -10.34
N VAL A 94 -10.52 -16.56 -9.03
CA VAL A 94 -10.29 -17.76 -8.19
C VAL A 94 -11.25 -17.81 -7.01
N THR A 95 -11.37 -18.97 -6.39
CA THR A 95 -11.96 -19.13 -5.07
C THR A 95 -10.87 -19.49 -4.07
N VAL A 96 -10.80 -18.73 -2.97
CA VAL A 96 -9.83 -18.96 -1.88
C VAL A 96 -10.48 -19.88 -0.85
N GLU A 97 -10.14 -21.17 -0.91
CA GLU A 97 -10.76 -22.19 -0.07
C GLU A 97 -10.32 -22.09 1.39
N ASN A 98 -9.02 -21.88 1.62
CA ASN A 98 -8.45 -21.72 2.95
C ASN A 98 -7.98 -20.29 3.16
N PHE A 99 -8.93 -19.39 3.41
CA PHE A 99 -8.61 -18.00 3.72
C PHE A 99 -8.42 -17.83 5.24
N PRO A 100 -7.36 -17.12 5.66
CA PRO A 100 -6.37 -16.36 4.89
C PRO A 100 -5.09 -17.15 4.51
N GLU A 101 -4.95 -18.42 4.86
CA GLU A 101 -3.72 -19.22 4.72
C GLU A 101 -3.28 -19.38 3.26
N ASP A 102 -4.20 -19.48 2.33
CA ASP A 102 -3.90 -19.53 0.89
C ASP A 102 -3.25 -18.22 0.35
N ILE A 103 -3.35 -17.14 1.12
CA ILE A 103 -2.73 -15.84 0.81
C ILE A 103 -1.42 -15.68 1.57
N LEU A 104 -1.49 -15.84 2.90
CA LEU A 104 -0.40 -15.68 3.85
C LEU A 104 -0.61 -16.63 5.02
N SER A 105 0.35 -17.52 5.28
CA SER A 105 0.22 -18.50 6.34
C SER A 105 1.16 -18.23 7.51
N TRP A 106 0.63 -18.34 8.71
CA TRP A 106 1.37 -18.37 9.97
C TRP A 106 1.63 -19.79 10.48
N TYR A 107 1.20 -20.80 9.74
CA TYR A 107 1.32 -22.19 10.17
C TYR A 107 2.27 -22.98 9.28
N ASP A 108 2.97 -23.95 9.87
CA ASP A 108 3.76 -24.94 9.15
C ASP A 108 2.87 -26.11 8.66
N GLU A 109 3.48 -27.09 8.00
CA GLU A 109 2.80 -28.28 7.47
C GLU A 109 2.20 -29.16 8.57
N ASP A 110 2.76 -29.07 9.79
CA ASP A 110 2.28 -29.80 10.97
C ASP A 110 1.21 -29.02 11.76
N GLY A 111 0.87 -27.81 11.32
CA GLY A 111 -0.12 -26.94 11.97
C GLY A 111 0.42 -26.15 13.18
N ASN A 112 1.74 -26.07 13.35
CA ASN A 112 2.34 -25.26 14.40
C ASN A 112 2.51 -23.80 13.96
N LEU A 113 2.33 -22.87 14.90
CA LEU A 113 2.50 -21.45 14.66
C LEU A 113 3.99 -21.11 14.40
N ARG A 114 4.26 -20.47 13.26
CA ARG A 114 5.59 -19.96 12.89
C ARG A 114 5.90 -18.63 13.58
N GLN A 115 7.18 -18.33 13.70
CA GLN A 115 7.62 -16.99 14.12
C GLN A 115 7.37 -15.91 13.06
N ASN A 116 7.46 -16.30 11.78
CA ASN A 116 7.22 -15.44 10.63
C ASN A 116 6.23 -16.10 9.69
N TRP A 117 5.44 -15.26 9.02
CA TRP A 117 4.54 -15.68 7.96
C TRP A 117 5.30 -16.17 6.71
N VAL A 118 4.64 -16.96 5.91
CA VAL A 118 5.08 -17.36 4.57
C VAL A 118 3.98 -17.08 3.56
N PRO A 119 4.32 -16.79 2.28
CA PRO A 119 3.29 -16.61 1.25
C PRO A 119 2.56 -17.92 1.00
N GLY A 120 1.24 -17.83 0.88
CA GLY A 120 0.39 -18.92 0.40
C GLY A 120 0.39 -19.01 -1.13
N LYS A 121 -0.39 -19.95 -1.68
CA LYS A 121 -0.46 -20.19 -3.14
C LYS A 121 -0.88 -18.98 -3.96
N TYR A 122 -1.64 -18.06 -3.38
CA TYR A 122 -2.09 -16.83 -4.03
C TYR A 122 -1.36 -15.57 -3.53
N GLY A 123 -0.33 -15.71 -2.70
CA GLY A 123 0.34 -14.57 -2.05
C GLY A 123 0.82 -13.49 -3.00
N LYS A 124 1.48 -13.86 -4.12
CA LYS A 124 1.95 -12.89 -5.12
C LYS A 124 0.79 -12.17 -5.83
N LYS A 125 -0.26 -12.90 -6.17
CA LYS A 125 -1.44 -12.31 -6.82
C LYS A 125 -2.21 -11.38 -5.88
N TRP A 126 -2.22 -11.69 -4.60
CA TRP A 126 -2.74 -10.81 -3.55
C TRP A 126 -1.94 -9.49 -3.44
N VAL A 127 -0.63 -9.58 -3.50
CA VAL A 127 0.27 -8.41 -3.53
C VAL A 127 -0.03 -7.52 -4.73
N GLU A 128 -0.15 -8.10 -5.92
CA GLU A 128 -0.54 -7.41 -7.15
C GLU A 128 -1.91 -6.72 -7.02
N TRP A 129 -2.92 -7.47 -6.56
CA TRP A 129 -4.26 -6.91 -6.36
C TRP A 129 -4.27 -5.72 -5.40
N ARG A 130 -3.56 -5.82 -4.27
CA ARG A 130 -3.45 -4.70 -3.32
C ARG A 130 -2.82 -3.47 -3.95
N ALA A 131 -1.80 -3.66 -4.76
CA ALA A 131 -1.17 -2.56 -5.49
C ALA A 131 -2.13 -1.94 -6.52
N MET A 132 -2.95 -2.75 -7.22
CA MET A 132 -4.00 -2.23 -8.09
C MET A 132 -5.08 -1.45 -7.33
N VAL A 133 -5.46 -1.87 -6.13
CA VAL A 133 -6.40 -1.10 -5.29
C VAL A 133 -5.88 0.30 -4.99
N ILE A 134 -4.60 0.43 -4.65
CA ILE A 134 -3.98 1.74 -4.41
C ILE A 134 -3.85 2.54 -5.70
N HIS A 135 -3.42 1.91 -6.79
CA HIS A 135 -3.39 2.53 -8.12
C HIS A 135 -4.75 3.13 -8.51
N ASP A 136 -5.82 2.35 -8.41
CA ASP A 136 -7.16 2.76 -8.80
C ASP A 136 -7.70 3.89 -7.91
N PHE A 137 -7.32 3.90 -6.62
CA PHE A 137 -7.64 5.00 -5.73
C PHE A 137 -6.91 6.28 -6.12
N VAL A 138 -5.60 6.20 -6.43
CA VAL A 138 -4.81 7.37 -6.87
C VAL A 138 -5.38 7.91 -8.19
N GLU A 139 -5.73 7.05 -9.13
CA GLU A 139 -6.34 7.45 -10.41
C GLU A 139 -7.65 8.21 -10.20
N LYS A 140 -8.56 7.68 -9.38
CA LYS A 140 -9.83 8.33 -9.04
C LYS A 140 -9.63 9.66 -8.32
N ALA A 141 -8.72 9.71 -7.36
CA ALA A 141 -8.42 10.92 -6.60
C ALA A 141 -7.80 11.99 -7.50
N HIS A 142 -6.84 11.61 -8.35
CA HIS A 142 -6.24 12.48 -9.36
C HIS A 142 -7.30 13.07 -10.29
N ALA A 143 -8.14 12.23 -10.90
CA ALA A 143 -9.19 12.68 -11.81
C ALA A 143 -10.16 13.65 -11.11
N ALA A 144 -10.59 13.34 -9.89
CA ALA A 144 -11.51 14.17 -9.12
C ALA A 144 -10.92 15.52 -8.73
N LEU A 145 -9.62 15.60 -8.44
CA LEU A 145 -8.91 16.84 -8.11
C LEU A 145 -8.68 17.69 -9.36
N LYS A 146 -8.25 17.10 -10.48
CA LYS A 146 -8.02 17.81 -11.76
C LYS A 146 -9.33 18.31 -12.38
N GLU A 147 -10.46 17.69 -12.10
CA GLU A 147 -11.79 18.22 -12.49
C GLU A 147 -12.10 19.55 -11.78
N ILE A 148 -11.67 19.72 -10.53
CA ILE A 148 -11.89 20.94 -9.75
C ILE A 148 -10.86 22.02 -10.10
N ASN A 149 -9.60 21.65 -10.16
CA ASN A 149 -8.50 22.54 -10.52
C ASN A 149 -7.49 21.78 -11.40
N PRO A 150 -7.51 21.99 -12.73
CA PRO A 150 -6.58 21.35 -13.66
C PRO A 150 -5.11 21.65 -13.40
N ASP A 151 -4.83 22.81 -12.81
CA ASP A 151 -3.46 23.28 -12.52
C ASP A 151 -2.94 22.83 -11.16
N LEU A 152 -3.78 22.17 -10.33
CA LEU A 152 -3.37 21.69 -9.01
C LEU A 152 -2.25 20.67 -9.12
N ILE A 153 -1.13 20.96 -8.52
CA ILE A 153 0.01 20.02 -8.45
C ILE A 153 -0.36 18.85 -7.53
N ILE A 154 -0.23 17.63 -8.03
CA ILE A 154 -0.51 16.42 -7.26
C ILE A 154 0.78 15.64 -7.10
N GLY A 155 1.14 15.36 -5.84
CA GLY A 155 2.31 14.57 -5.51
C GLY A 155 2.04 13.46 -4.52
N ASP A 156 3.02 12.58 -4.35
CA ASP A 156 3.00 11.53 -3.34
C ASP A 156 4.29 11.55 -2.52
N TYR A 157 4.16 11.42 -1.20
CA TYR A 157 5.26 11.28 -0.28
C TYR A 157 5.39 9.83 0.16
N THR A 158 6.44 9.16 -0.31
CA THR A 158 6.73 7.76 -0.01
C THR A 158 8.11 7.60 0.63
N GLY A 159 8.41 6.42 1.16
CA GLY A 159 9.78 6.12 1.59
C GLY A 159 10.63 5.66 0.40
N ALA A 160 11.95 5.77 0.53
CA ALA A 160 12.93 5.36 -0.48
C ALA A 160 13.17 3.83 -0.54
N TRP A 161 12.27 3.02 -0.04
CA TRP A 161 12.48 1.57 0.14
C TRP A 161 11.62 0.76 -0.83
N TYR A 162 11.66 1.04 -2.11
CA TYR A 162 10.89 0.34 -3.13
C TYR A 162 10.87 -1.18 -2.95
N PRO A 163 12.01 -1.87 -2.70
CA PRO A 163 12.05 -3.32 -2.55
C PRO A 163 11.20 -3.90 -1.41
N THR A 164 10.64 -3.06 -0.55
CA THR A 164 9.82 -3.50 0.60
C THR A 164 8.41 -2.93 0.60
N TYR A 165 8.12 -1.92 -0.24
CA TYR A 165 6.83 -1.23 -0.24
C TYR A 165 5.67 -2.04 -0.83
N TRP A 166 5.98 -3.08 -1.60
CA TRP A 166 4.98 -4.06 -2.00
C TRP A 166 4.20 -4.65 -0.82
N GLN A 167 4.83 -4.73 0.37
CA GLN A 167 4.17 -5.16 1.61
C GLN A 167 3.07 -4.20 2.07
N LEU A 168 3.13 -2.96 1.62
CA LEU A 168 2.15 -1.91 1.93
C LEU A 168 1.12 -1.74 0.81
N GLY A 169 1.21 -2.52 -0.27
CA GLY A 169 0.36 -2.39 -1.45
C GLY A 169 0.66 -1.13 -2.26
N VAL A 170 1.90 -0.64 -2.25
CA VAL A 170 2.29 0.59 -2.94
C VAL A 170 3.26 0.27 -4.06
N ASN A 171 2.94 0.74 -5.27
CA ASN A 171 3.81 0.73 -6.43
C ASN A 171 3.86 2.13 -7.06
N TRP A 172 4.73 2.98 -6.56
CA TRP A 172 4.90 4.34 -7.10
C TRP A 172 5.75 4.40 -8.38
N ALA A 173 6.21 3.26 -8.88
CA ALA A 173 7.00 3.20 -10.10
C ALA A 173 6.17 3.58 -11.33
N SER A 174 6.85 3.88 -12.42
CA SER A 174 6.27 3.97 -13.76
C SER A 174 5.75 2.61 -14.22
N LYS A 175 4.71 2.60 -15.06
CA LYS A 175 4.26 1.39 -15.77
C LYS A 175 5.29 0.84 -16.75
N ASP A 176 6.32 1.63 -17.11
CA ASP A 176 7.45 1.20 -17.93
C ASP A 176 8.50 0.43 -17.12
N TYR A 177 8.44 0.48 -15.78
CA TYR A 177 9.33 -0.28 -14.92
C TYR A 177 8.68 -1.62 -14.54
N ASP A 178 9.28 -2.71 -14.98
CA ASP A 178 8.81 -4.06 -14.69
C ASP A 178 9.61 -4.72 -13.55
N PRO A 179 9.11 -4.73 -12.31
CA PRO A 179 9.81 -5.33 -11.17
C PRO A 179 10.04 -6.83 -11.34
N TYR A 180 9.22 -7.53 -12.14
CA TYR A 180 9.38 -8.97 -12.36
C TYR A 180 10.66 -9.32 -13.12
N GLN A 181 11.25 -8.35 -13.86
CA GLN A 181 12.55 -8.54 -14.50
C GLN A 181 13.72 -8.53 -13.51
N VAL A 182 13.53 -8.01 -12.31
CA VAL A 182 14.55 -8.02 -11.26
C VAL A 182 14.50 -9.38 -10.54
N PRO A 183 15.60 -10.18 -10.56
CA PRO A 183 15.58 -11.54 -10.03
C PRO A 183 15.12 -11.63 -8.58
N GLU A 184 15.52 -10.70 -7.73
CA GLU A 184 15.19 -10.64 -6.31
C GLU A 184 13.73 -10.35 -6.06
N TYR A 185 13.05 -9.65 -6.99
CA TYR A 185 11.65 -9.27 -6.84
C TYR A 185 10.69 -10.36 -7.33
N LYS A 186 11.19 -11.35 -8.05
CA LYS A 186 10.39 -12.53 -8.44
C LYS A 186 9.81 -13.29 -7.24
N ALA A 187 10.35 -13.09 -6.05
CA ALA A 187 9.81 -13.67 -4.83
C ALA A 187 8.40 -13.18 -4.51
N TRP A 188 8.06 -11.93 -4.87
CA TRP A 188 6.79 -11.28 -4.56
C TRP A 188 6.06 -10.70 -5.78
N ALA A 189 6.76 -10.26 -6.83
CA ALA A 189 6.16 -9.71 -8.04
C ALA A 189 5.55 -10.81 -8.92
N THR A 190 4.47 -10.48 -9.60
CA THR A 190 3.91 -11.21 -10.73
C THR A 190 4.35 -10.53 -12.04
N GLU A 191 4.13 -11.18 -13.17
CA GLU A 191 4.41 -10.62 -14.50
C GLU A 191 3.57 -9.36 -14.81
N ASP A 192 2.44 -9.21 -14.14
CA ASP A 192 1.51 -8.10 -14.33
C ASP A 192 1.63 -6.99 -13.26
N TYR A 193 2.53 -7.14 -12.27
CA TYR A 193 2.65 -6.20 -11.16
C TYR A 193 2.95 -4.77 -11.61
N TYR A 194 3.72 -4.59 -12.69
CA TYR A 194 4.05 -3.27 -13.24
C TYR A 194 2.81 -2.42 -13.62
N LYS A 195 1.69 -3.07 -13.95
CA LYS A 195 0.44 -2.39 -14.31
C LYS A 195 -0.14 -1.55 -13.16
N SER A 196 0.23 -1.86 -11.93
CA SER A 196 -0.17 -1.12 -10.73
C SER A 196 0.68 0.14 -10.48
N GLY A 197 1.68 0.41 -11.32
CA GLY A 197 2.47 1.63 -11.23
C GLY A 197 1.63 2.89 -11.45
N TYR A 198 1.91 3.96 -10.69
CA TYR A 198 1.12 5.19 -10.77
C TYR A 198 1.97 6.48 -10.87
N ALA A 199 3.26 6.37 -11.17
CA ALA A 199 4.15 7.53 -11.30
C ALA A 199 3.62 8.57 -12.31
N GLU A 200 3.01 8.14 -13.40
CA GLU A 200 2.49 9.00 -14.47
C GLU A 200 1.29 9.87 -14.03
N MET A 201 0.71 9.58 -12.88
CA MET A 201 -0.39 10.37 -12.29
C MET A 201 0.12 11.47 -11.36
N LEU A 202 1.42 11.55 -11.12
CA LEU A 202 2.03 12.48 -10.19
C LEU A 202 2.77 13.60 -10.94
N ASP A 203 2.53 14.84 -10.52
CA ASP A 203 3.32 16.00 -10.96
C ASP A 203 4.61 16.11 -10.15
N VAL A 204 4.61 15.63 -8.90
CA VAL A 204 5.76 15.67 -7.99
C VAL A 204 5.85 14.36 -7.20
N TYR A 205 7.04 13.79 -7.21
CA TYR A 205 7.37 12.65 -6.36
C TYR A 205 8.32 13.07 -5.23
N MET A 206 7.96 12.75 -4.00
CA MET A 206 8.75 13.09 -2.81
C MET A 206 9.19 11.81 -2.11
N THR A 207 10.50 11.57 -2.10
CA THR A 207 11.06 10.39 -1.42
C THR A 207 11.56 10.71 -0.03
N GLY A 208 11.13 9.94 0.95
CA GLY A 208 11.55 10.07 2.36
C GLY A 208 12.88 9.39 2.61
N LEU A 209 13.96 10.17 2.64
CA LEU A 209 15.31 9.69 2.88
C LEU A 209 15.63 9.76 4.39
N TYR A 210 15.08 8.85 5.18
CA TYR A 210 15.28 8.79 6.64
C TYR A 210 16.56 8.04 7.02
N TYR A 211 17.70 8.50 6.51
CA TYR A 211 19.00 7.91 6.83
C TYR A 211 19.78 8.78 7.81
N SER A 212 20.47 8.13 8.74
CA SER A 212 21.41 8.79 9.66
C SER A 212 22.77 9.07 9.04
N PHE A 213 22.93 8.84 7.74
CA PHE A 213 24.18 9.05 7.01
C PHE A 213 24.29 10.51 6.58
N ILE A 214 25.47 11.10 6.82
CA ILE A 214 25.78 12.50 6.50
C ILE A 214 26.75 12.58 5.31
N THR A 215 27.61 11.57 5.17
CA THR A 215 28.65 11.53 4.14
C THR A 215 28.53 10.29 3.29
N LYS A 216 29.15 10.34 2.08
CA LYS A 216 29.26 9.18 1.21
C LYS A 216 30.00 8.02 1.90
N ASP A 217 31.00 8.33 2.74
CA ASP A 217 31.72 7.30 3.49
C ASP A 217 30.84 6.59 4.52
N ASP A 218 29.82 7.27 5.07
CA ASP A 218 28.85 6.64 5.94
C ASP A 218 27.98 5.63 5.18
N VAL A 219 27.58 5.99 3.96
CA VAL A 219 26.84 5.12 3.06
C VAL A 219 27.68 3.93 2.62
N ASP A 220 28.94 4.15 2.25
CA ASP A 220 29.85 3.09 1.81
C ASP A 220 30.19 2.10 2.93
N ARG A 221 30.16 2.55 4.20
CA ARG A 221 30.33 1.71 5.40
C ARG A 221 29.08 0.97 5.80
N ALA A 222 27.94 1.57 5.59
CA ALA A 222 26.67 0.88 5.74
C ALA A 222 26.55 -0.08 4.56
N THR A 223 26.46 -1.37 4.85
CA THR A 223 26.26 -2.43 3.85
C THR A 223 25.52 -1.90 2.63
N GLY A 224 26.03 -2.09 1.42
CA GLY A 224 25.51 -1.55 0.16
C GLY A 224 24.01 -1.67 -0.12
N VAL A 225 23.28 -2.36 0.75
CA VAL A 225 21.81 -2.50 0.78
C VAL A 225 21.09 -1.16 0.96
N VAL A 226 21.66 -0.19 1.67
CA VAL A 226 21.00 1.12 1.91
C VAL A 226 21.15 2.01 0.68
N GLY A 227 22.33 2.04 0.06
CA GLY A 227 22.55 2.77 -1.18
C GLY A 227 21.69 2.22 -2.33
N GLN A 228 21.65 0.91 -2.48
CA GLN A 228 20.81 0.25 -3.49
C GLN A 228 19.31 0.55 -3.32
N ARG A 229 18.83 0.65 -2.08
CA ARG A 229 17.42 1.00 -1.81
C ARG A 229 17.10 2.45 -2.14
N SER A 230 18.02 3.36 -1.89
CA SER A 230 17.85 4.77 -2.23
C SER A 230 17.88 4.99 -3.75
N GLU A 231 18.82 4.33 -4.43
CA GLU A 231 18.91 4.36 -5.89
C GLU A 231 17.63 3.83 -6.54
N ALA A 232 17.15 2.66 -6.11
CA ALA A 232 15.88 2.11 -6.60
C ALA A 232 14.68 3.04 -6.35
N GLY A 233 14.68 3.82 -5.29
CA GLY A 233 13.64 4.80 -5.00
C GLY A 233 13.70 6.06 -5.85
N MET A 234 14.84 6.38 -6.46
CA MET A 234 15.04 7.56 -7.29
C MET A 234 14.98 7.27 -8.80
N ASP A 235 15.20 6.02 -9.18
CA ASP A 235 15.26 5.60 -10.58
C ASP A 235 13.91 5.13 -11.14
N ASN A 236 12.84 5.17 -10.33
CA ASN A 236 11.50 4.68 -10.72
C ASN A 236 10.51 5.82 -10.92
#